data_9ca4102ac41ba42a290c362e703bdfbb
#
_entry.id   9ca4102ac41ba42a290c362e703bdfbb
#
_cell.length_a   1.000
_cell.length_b   1.000
_cell.length_c   1.000
_cell.angle_alpha   90.00
_cell.angle_beta   90.00
_cell.angle_gamma   90.00
#
_symmetry.space_group_name_H-M   'P 1'
#
loop_
_entity.id
_entity.type
_entity.pdbx_description
1 polymer ?
#
loop_
_entity_poly.entity_id
_entity_poly.type
_entity_poly.pdbx_seq_one_letter_code
_entity_poly.pdbx_strand_id
1 'polypeptide(L)'
;MNRKKKGKNKVMTIAIIGPGAVGTTLAFELKKVLPDTELIGRQDKLMTYFPENTSNGSNVKVTSFNHINQTFDVIIIAVKTHQLDDVIKQLPKITHDDSLIILAQNGYGQLNKLPYQHVFQAVVYISGQKVNNNVQHFRDYQLYIQDSTLTRQFKQMVHPSKIEVVLQENIEKSIWYKLLVNLGINTITAIGQQPAKILKSPHIESLCRRILVDGLK
;
A
#
# COMPACT_ATOMS: atom_id res chain seq x y z
N MET A 1 15.75 -33.41 32.18
CA MET A 1 14.31 -33.18 32.04
C MET A 1 14.13 -31.82 31.34
N ASN A 2 14.17 -31.81 30.01
CA ASN A 2 14.15 -30.59 29.19
C ASN A 2 12.68 -30.20 28.88
N ARG A 3 12.15 -29.20 29.60
CA ARG A 3 10.87 -28.59 29.28
C ARG A 3 11.07 -27.73 28.01
N LYS A 4 10.67 -28.27 26.84
CA LYS A 4 10.45 -27.46 25.60
C LYS A 4 9.43 -26.38 25.97
N LYS A 5 9.87 -25.11 26.07
CA LYS A 5 8.98 -23.95 26.05
C LYS A 5 8.23 -23.99 24.73
N LYS A 6 6.94 -24.33 24.73
CA LYS A 6 6.03 -24.07 23.62
C LYS A 6 6.07 -22.55 23.39
N GLY A 7 6.73 -22.10 22.32
CA GLY A 7 6.65 -20.71 21.88
C GLY A 7 5.17 -20.38 21.62
N LYS A 8 4.62 -19.45 22.39
CA LYS A 8 3.37 -18.79 22.00
C LYS A 8 3.63 -18.19 20.63
N ASN A 9 2.86 -18.58 19.61
CA ASN A 9 2.88 -17.89 18.33
C ASN A 9 2.61 -16.41 18.62
N LYS A 10 3.65 -15.58 18.54
CA LYS A 10 3.52 -14.12 18.68
C LYS A 10 2.63 -13.66 17.54
N VAL A 11 1.47 -13.10 17.84
CA VAL A 11 0.63 -12.46 16.84
C VAL A 11 1.41 -11.25 16.34
N MET A 12 1.75 -11.24 15.03
CA MET A 12 2.48 -10.13 14.42
C MET A 12 1.57 -8.90 14.36
N THR A 13 2.13 -7.75 14.69
CA THR A 13 1.46 -6.46 14.70
C THR A 13 1.69 -5.72 13.39
N ILE A 14 0.66 -5.04 12.86
CA ILE A 14 0.74 -4.29 11.59
C ILE A 14 0.42 -2.82 11.80
N ALA A 15 1.28 -1.94 11.26
CA ALA A 15 0.99 -0.54 11.06
C ALA A 15 0.85 -0.23 9.56
N ILE A 16 -0.14 0.58 9.21
CA ILE A 16 -0.31 1.12 7.87
C ILE A 16 -0.20 2.64 7.97
N ILE A 17 0.75 3.23 7.24
CA ILE A 17 1.01 4.67 7.29
C ILE A 17 0.42 5.33 6.06
N GLY A 18 -0.48 6.29 6.27
CA GLY A 18 -1.10 7.09 5.22
C GLY A 18 -2.58 6.78 5.00
N PRO A 19 -3.49 7.57 5.58
CA PRO A 19 -4.94 7.42 5.44
C PRO A 19 -5.45 7.96 4.09
N GLY A 20 -4.85 7.44 3.00
CA GLY A 20 -5.30 7.60 1.61
C GLY A 20 -6.25 6.48 1.19
N ALA A 21 -6.57 6.41 -0.11
CA ALA A 21 -7.43 5.33 -0.63
C ALA A 21 -6.82 3.95 -0.35
N VAL A 22 -5.55 3.74 -0.68
CA VAL A 22 -4.86 2.47 -0.47
C VAL A 22 -4.75 2.12 1.01
N GLY A 23 -4.20 3.02 1.84
CA GLY A 23 -3.98 2.72 3.26
C GLY A 23 -5.27 2.49 4.05
N THR A 24 -6.33 3.24 3.75
CA THR A 24 -7.64 3.02 4.40
C THR A 24 -8.26 1.69 3.99
N THR A 25 -8.16 1.31 2.70
CA THR A 25 -8.61 -0.02 2.22
C THR A 25 -7.86 -1.15 2.91
N LEU A 26 -6.52 -1.07 2.96
CA LEU A 26 -5.69 -2.06 3.65
C LEU A 26 -6.08 -2.18 5.13
N ALA A 27 -6.20 -1.04 5.83
CA ALA A 27 -6.56 -1.03 7.24
C ALA A 27 -7.94 -1.64 7.49
N PHE A 28 -8.93 -1.29 6.67
CA PHE A 28 -10.28 -1.83 6.81
C PHE A 28 -10.31 -3.35 6.61
N GLU A 29 -9.65 -3.86 5.58
CA GLU A 29 -9.67 -5.29 5.28
C GLU A 29 -8.82 -6.10 6.27
N LEU A 30 -7.64 -5.59 6.66
CA LEU A 30 -6.76 -6.29 7.58
C LEU A 30 -7.31 -6.30 9.02
N LYS A 31 -7.99 -5.26 9.48
CA LYS A 31 -8.62 -5.25 10.82
C LYS A 31 -9.66 -6.34 11.03
N LYS A 32 -10.26 -6.87 9.98
CA LYS A 32 -11.23 -7.99 10.08
C LYS A 32 -10.59 -9.28 10.56
N VAL A 33 -9.31 -9.48 10.28
CA VAL A 33 -8.56 -10.71 10.59
C VAL A 33 -7.43 -10.46 11.60
N LEU A 34 -6.96 -9.23 11.68
CA LEU A 34 -5.91 -8.74 12.56
C LEU A 34 -6.41 -7.45 13.25
N PRO A 35 -7.23 -7.57 14.32
CA PRO A 35 -7.91 -6.42 14.94
C PRO A 35 -6.97 -5.32 15.43
N ASP A 36 -5.73 -5.69 15.85
CA ASP A 36 -4.70 -4.78 16.34
C ASP A 36 -3.95 -4.03 15.23
N THR A 37 -4.39 -4.15 13.96
CA THR A 37 -3.83 -3.36 12.85
C THR A 37 -4.09 -1.87 13.08
N GLU A 38 -3.05 -1.03 13.02
CA GLU A 38 -3.17 0.41 13.18
C GLU A 38 -3.10 1.14 11.83
N LEU A 39 -4.01 2.09 11.60
CA LEU A 39 -3.89 3.07 10.52
C LEU A 39 -3.34 4.36 11.09
N ILE A 40 -2.14 4.74 10.65
CA ILE A 40 -1.38 5.86 11.20
C ILE A 40 -1.42 7.06 10.24
N GLY A 41 -1.62 8.23 10.80
CA GLY A 41 -1.63 9.51 10.09
C GLY A 41 -0.95 10.62 10.87
N ARG A 42 -1.01 11.86 10.35
CA ARG A 42 -0.46 13.04 11.03
C ARG A 42 -1.31 13.47 12.22
N GLN A 43 -2.58 13.17 12.20
CA GLN A 43 -3.57 13.58 13.21
C GLN A 43 -4.57 12.45 13.43
N ASP A 44 -5.11 12.38 14.63
CA ASP A 44 -6.24 11.50 14.92
C ASP A 44 -7.46 11.95 14.13
N LYS A 45 -8.11 11.02 13.52
CA LYS A 45 -9.37 11.27 12.80
C LYS A 45 -10.12 9.98 12.51
N LEU A 46 -11.32 10.14 12.03
CA LEU A 46 -12.15 9.06 11.54
C LEU A 46 -12.25 9.16 10.01
N MET A 47 -11.95 8.06 9.33
CA MET A 47 -12.20 7.89 7.91
C MET A 47 -13.48 7.08 7.74
N THR A 48 -14.26 7.37 6.71
CA THR A 48 -15.38 6.52 6.30
C THR A 48 -14.97 5.75 5.03
N TYR A 49 -14.95 4.44 5.13
CA TYR A 49 -14.63 3.55 4.03
C TYR A 49 -15.90 2.96 3.43
N PHE A 50 -16.04 3.08 2.13
CA PHE A 50 -17.13 2.51 1.35
C PHE A 50 -16.56 1.37 0.49
N PRO A 51 -16.93 0.11 0.77
CA PRO A 51 -16.58 -1.02 -0.08
C PRO A 51 -17.11 -0.87 -1.51
N GLU A 52 -16.60 -1.68 -2.41
CA GLU A 52 -17.07 -1.75 -3.79
C GLU A 52 -18.59 -1.99 -3.87
N ASN A 53 -19.25 -1.25 -4.76
CA ASN A 53 -20.69 -1.39 -5.04
C ASN A 53 -21.62 -1.20 -3.82
N THR A 54 -21.20 -0.45 -2.81
CA THR A 54 -22.05 -0.14 -1.66
C THR A 54 -22.00 1.34 -1.27
N SER A 55 -23.14 1.84 -0.79
CA SER A 55 -23.25 3.16 -0.14
C SER A 55 -23.11 3.07 1.38
N ASN A 56 -23.03 1.87 1.96
CA ASN A 56 -22.88 1.67 3.40
C ASN A 56 -21.42 1.88 3.80
N GLY A 57 -21.12 3.01 4.40
CA GLY A 57 -19.80 3.34 4.89
C GLY A 57 -19.49 2.71 6.25
N SER A 58 -18.23 2.37 6.47
CA SER A 58 -17.70 1.87 7.75
C SER A 58 -16.60 2.79 8.27
N ASN A 59 -16.57 3.01 9.57
CA ASN A 59 -15.57 3.86 10.18
C ASN A 59 -14.23 3.16 10.34
N VAL A 60 -13.16 3.85 9.95
CA VAL A 60 -11.76 3.42 10.14
C VAL A 60 -11.04 4.50 10.93
N LYS A 61 -10.63 4.17 12.16
CA LYS A 61 -9.88 5.09 13.02
C LYS A 61 -8.46 5.28 12.47
N VAL A 62 -8.01 6.53 12.44
CA VAL A 62 -6.63 6.92 12.18
C VAL A 62 -6.04 7.40 13.49
N THR A 63 -4.91 6.83 13.88
CA THR A 63 -4.15 7.22 15.07
C THR A 63 -2.97 8.10 14.66
N SER A 64 -2.77 9.21 15.34
CA SER A 64 -1.60 10.08 15.12
C SER A 64 -0.31 9.36 15.55
N PHE A 65 0.81 9.63 14.84
CA PHE A 65 2.14 9.17 15.26
C PHE A 65 2.45 9.53 16.73
N ASN A 66 1.93 10.66 17.22
CA ASN A 66 2.19 11.11 18.59
C ASN A 66 1.48 10.25 19.66
N HIS A 67 0.47 9.49 19.27
CA HIS A 67 -0.30 8.61 20.15
C HIS A 67 0.08 7.13 19.99
N ILE A 68 1.08 6.82 19.15
CA ILE A 68 1.61 5.46 19.01
C ILE A 68 2.74 5.26 20.01
N ASN A 69 2.59 4.26 20.88
CA ASN A 69 3.54 3.93 21.93
C ASN A 69 4.05 2.47 21.83
N GLN A 70 4.06 1.92 20.61
CA GLN A 70 4.51 0.55 20.35
C GLN A 70 5.27 0.45 19.03
N THR A 71 6.05 -0.59 18.88
CA THR A 71 6.68 -0.98 17.62
C THR A 71 5.84 -2.04 16.91
N PHE A 72 6.05 -2.18 15.61
CA PHE A 72 5.28 -3.09 14.76
C PHE A 72 6.20 -4.06 14.01
N ASP A 73 5.74 -5.29 13.86
CA ASP A 73 6.45 -6.33 13.12
C ASP A 73 6.37 -6.08 11.60
N VAL A 74 5.27 -5.49 11.11
CA VAL A 74 5.08 -5.11 9.70
C VAL A 74 4.59 -3.66 9.59
N ILE A 75 5.23 -2.90 8.73
CA ILE A 75 4.88 -1.51 8.45
C ILE A 75 4.65 -1.33 6.96
N ILE A 76 3.42 -0.95 6.59
CA ILE A 76 3.04 -0.68 5.19
C ILE A 76 2.95 0.83 4.99
N ILE A 77 3.81 1.38 4.14
CA ILE A 77 3.86 2.82 3.84
C ILE A 77 3.05 3.10 2.58
N ALA A 78 1.87 3.70 2.74
CA ALA A 78 0.91 4.01 1.67
C ALA A 78 0.67 5.52 1.49
N VAL A 79 1.66 6.34 1.82
CA VAL A 79 1.64 7.79 1.56
C VAL A 79 2.07 8.11 0.12
N LYS A 80 1.82 9.32 -0.35
CA LYS A 80 2.38 9.80 -1.63
C LYS A 80 3.90 9.99 -1.50
N THR A 81 4.63 9.83 -2.61
CA THR A 81 6.11 9.87 -2.63
C THR A 81 6.70 11.12 -1.99
N HIS A 82 6.12 12.30 -2.21
CA HIS A 82 6.57 13.56 -1.60
C HIS A 82 6.36 13.64 -0.07
N GLN A 83 5.64 12.70 0.53
CA GLN A 83 5.41 12.63 1.98
C GLN A 83 6.33 11.60 2.66
N LEU A 84 7.14 10.86 1.89
CA LEU A 84 7.94 9.77 2.42
C LEU A 84 9.00 10.25 3.40
N ASP A 85 9.67 11.38 3.10
CA ASP A 85 10.75 11.90 3.94
C ASP A 85 10.27 12.29 5.36
N ASP A 86 9.02 12.78 5.48
CA ASP A 86 8.40 13.04 6.78
C ASP A 86 8.06 11.75 7.53
N VAL A 87 7.65 10.70 6.82
CA VAL A 87 7.39 9.38 7.41
C VAL A 87 8.68 8.75 7.91
N ILE A 88 9.76 8.80 7.13
CA ILE A 88 11.08 8.25 7.51
C ILE A 88 11.53 8.78 8.86
N LYS A 89 11.34 10.08 9.15
CA LYS A 89 11.68 10.69 10.44
C LYS A 89 10.90 10.09 11.63
N GLN A 90 9.73 9.51 11.39
CA GLN A 90 8.88 8.91 12.42
C GLN A 90 9.10 7.38 12.59
N LEU A 91 9.65 6.72 11.57
CA LEU A 91 9.85 5.27 11.58
C LEU A 91 10.60 4.75 12.81
N PRO A 92 11.70 5.39 13.30
CA PRO A 92 12.43 4.89 14.47
C PRO A 92 11.59 4.74 15.74
N LYS A 93 10.45 5.44 15.84
CA LYS A 93 9.55 5.35 16.99
C LYS A 93 8.67 4.11 16.96
N ILE A 94 8.48 3.52 15.79
CA ILE A 94 7.50 2.45 15.55
C ILE A 94 8.12 1.18 14.93
N THR A 95 9.43 1.20 14.67
CA THR A 95 10.19 0.05 14.16
C THR A 95 11.01 -0.62 15.26
N HIS A 96 11.36 -1.88 15.06
CA HIS A 96 12.44 -2.62 15.70
C HIS A 96 13.31 -3.28 14.63
N ASP A 97 14.43 -3.88 15.03
CA ASP A 97 15.44 -4.39 14.08
C ASP A 97 14.90 -5.40 13.07
N ASP A 98 13.93 -6.22 13.48
CA ASP A 98 13.30 -7.25 12.63
C ASP A 98 12.04 -6.76 11.90
N SER A 99 11.70 -5.47 11.95
CA SER A 99 10.50 -4.94 11.30
C SER A 99 10.58 -5.08 9.79
N LEU A 100 9.53 -5.65 9.19
CA LEU A 100 9.33 -5.69 7.74
C LEU A 100 8.67 -4.39 7.27
N ILE A 101 9.33 -3.65 6.41
CA ILE A 101 8.79 -2.41 5.82
C ILE A 101 8.38 -2.67 4.37
N ILE A 102 7.13 -2.37 4.03
CA ILE A 102 6.57 -2.51 2.69
C ILE A 102 6.21 -1.12 2.16
N LEU A 103 6.88 -0.69 1.09
CA LEU A 103 6.53 0.53 0.36
C LEU A 103 5.38 0.24 -0.61
N ALA A 104 4.17 0.59 -0.22
CA ALA A 104 2.96 0.48 -1.03
C ALA A 104 2.67 1.80 -1.77
N GLN A 105 3.68 2.29 -2.51
CA GLN A 105 3.62 3.55 -3.25
C GLN A 105 3.79 3.31 -4.75
N ASN A 106 3.17 4.16 -5.58
CA ASN A 106 3.51 4.23 -7.00
C ASN A 106 4.85 4.98 -7.14
N GLY A 107 5.71 4.51 -8.05
CA GLY A 107 7.01 5.13 -8.32
C GLY A 107 8.18 4.15 -8.21
N TYR A 108 9.38 4.66 -8.43
CA TYR A 108 10.64 3.90 -8.43
C TYR A 108 11.73 4.66 -7.67
N GLY A 109 12.70 3.94 -7.10
CA GLY A 109 13.87 4.54 -6.46
C GLY A 109 13.69 4.98 -4.99
N GLN A 110 12.50 4.84 -4.39
CA GLN A 110 12.27 5.25 -3.01
C GLN A 110 12.88 4.30 -1.98
N LEU A 111 13.16 3.05 -2.33
CA LEU A 111 13.81 2.07 -1.42
C LEU A 111 15.13 2.59 -0.88
N ASN A 112 15.93 3.29 -1.70
CA ASN A 112 17.23 3.80 -1.33
C ASN A 112 17.19 4.87 -0.21
N LYS A 113 16.01 5.40 0.09
CA LYS A 113 15.81 6.37 1.18
C LYS A 113 15.64 5.71 2.55
N LEU A 114 15.41 4.39 2.59
CA LEU A 114 15.07 3.65 3.80
C LEU A 114 16.28 2.84 4.29
N PRO A 115 16.99 3.26 5.33
CA PRO A 115 18.18 2.59 5.86
C PRO A 115 17.79 1.42 6.78
N TYR A 116 16.89 0.56 6.34
CA TYR A 116 16.42 -0.62 7.08
C TYR A 116 16.76 -1.90 6.31
N GLN A 117 17.01 -2.98 7.04
CA GLN A 117 17.43 -4.25 6.46
C GLN A 117 16.31 -4.94 5.66
N HIS A 118 15.08 -4.85 6.13
CA HIS A 118 13.94 -5.58 5.59
C HIS A 118 12.93 -4.64 4.92
N VAL A 119 13.33 -4.06 3.79
CA VAL A 119 12.48 -3.14 3.01
C VAL A 119 12.16 -3.73 1.66
N PHE A 120 10.88 -3.75 1.32
CA PHE A 120 10.38 -4.26 0.04
C PHE A 120 9.43 -3.25 -0.61
N GLN A 121 9.55 -3.09 -1.93
CA GLN A 121 8.55 -2.34 -2.68
C GLN A 121 7.39 -3.24 -3.06
N ALA A 122 6.16 -2.74 -2.91
CA ALA A 122 4.96 -3.39 -3.43
C ALA A 122 4.43 -2.65 -4.66
N VAL A 123 4.04 -3.41 -5.69
CA VAL A 123 3.21 -2.89 -6.76
C VAL A 123 1.75 -3.04 -6.35
N VAL A 124 1.06 -1.91 -6.21
CA VAL A 124 -0.28 -1.85 -5.64
C VAL A 124 -1.34 -1.87 -6.73
N TYR A 125 -2.19 -2.88 -6.71
CA TYR A 125 -3.42 -2.96 -7.50
C TYR A 125 -4.62 -2.86 -6.55
N ILE A 126 -4.80 -1.68 -5.98
CA ILE A 126 -5.94 -1.27 -5.16
C ILE A 126 -6.42 0.04 -5.73
N SER A 127 -7.63 0.05 -6.28
CA SER A 127 -8.20 1.23 -6.91
C SER A 127 -9.28 1.83 -6.02
N GLY A 128 -9.17 3.10 -5.75
CA GLY A 128 -10.12 3.84 -4.93
C GLY A 128 -9.86 5.34 -4.99
N GLN A 129 -10.81 6.11 -4.51
CA GLN A 129 -10.72 7.56 -4.43
C GLN A 129 -10.96 8.04 -3.01
N LYS A 130 -10.19 9.02 -2.59
CA LYS A 130 -10.40 9.73 -1.35
C LYS A 130 -10.91 11.14 -1.63
N VAL A 131 -12.04 11.48 -1.03
CA VAL A 131 -12.60 12.84 -0.99
C VAL A 131 -12.83 13.21 0.47
N ASN A 132 -12.14 14.21 0.97
CA ASN A 132 -12.12 14.58 2.39
C ASN A 132 -11.73 13.39 3.28
N ASN A 133 -12.62 12.96 4.18
CA ASN A 133 -12.42 11.76 5.02
C ASN A 133 -13.12 10.51 4.49
N ASN A 134 -13.74 10.57 3.31
CA ASN A 134 -14.40 9.45 2.69
C ASN A 134 -13.47 8.76 1.70
N VAL A 135 -13.43 7.44 1.74
CA VAL A 135 -12.69 6.59 0.79
C VAL A 135 -13.68 5.65 0.12
N GLN A 136 -13.87 5.83 -1.18
CA GLN A 136 -14.60 4.88 -2.02
C GLN A 136 -13.62 3.90 -2.64
N HIS A 137 -13.76 2.63 -2.35
CA HIS A 137 -13.06 1.55 -3.03
C HIS A 137 -13.77 1.22 -4.34
N PHE A 138 -12.99 1.01 -5.41
CA PHE A 138 -13.55 0.70 -6.73
C PHE A 138 -13.32 -0.74 -7.11
N ARG A 139 -12.09 -1.23 -7.01
CA ARG A 139 -11.72 -2.59 -7.42
C ARG A 139 -10.33 -2.97 -6.94
N ASP A 140 -10.07 -4.27 -6.96
CA ASP A 140 -8.81 -4.95 -6.71
C ASP A 140 -8.29 -4.78 -5.27
N TYR A 141 -7.62 -5.81 -4.79
CA TYR A 141 -7.05 -5.87 -3.44
C TYR A 141 -5.65 -6.48 -3.45
N GLN A 142 -4.90 -6.30 -4.56
CA GLN A 142 -3.64 -7.03 -4.77
C GLN A 142 -2.42 -6.17 -4.43
N LEU A 143 -1.44 -6.83 -3.80
CA LEU A 143 -0.09 -6.34 -3.56
C LEU A 143 0.90 -7.32 -4.16
N TYR A 144 1.64 -6.90 -5.19
CA TYR A 144 2.73 -7.69 -5.76
C TYR A 144 4.01 -7.30 -5.05
N ILE A 145 4.72 -8.28 -4.48
CA ILE A 145 5.91 -8.04 -3.65
C ILE A 145 6.97 -9.09 -4.02
N GLN A 146 8.25 -8.72 -3.94
CA GLN A 146 9.37 -9.65 -4.11
C GLN A 146 9.24 -10.86 -3.19
N ASP A 147 9.47 -12.06 -3.72
CA ASP A 147 9.45 -13.29 -2.94
C ASP A 147 10.64 -13.34 -1.98
N SER A 148 10.37 -13.61 -0.72
CA SER A 148 11.33 -13.81 0.35
C SER A 148 10.66 -14.55 1.51
N THR A 149 11.46 -15.03 2.47
CA THR A 149 10.91 -15.66 3.68
C THR A 149 9.96 -14.74 4.44
N LEU A 150 10.32 -13.45 4.59
CA LEU A 150 9.51 -12.47 5.32
C LEU A 150 8.20 -12.14 4.58
N THR A 151 8.27 -11.98 3.26
CA THR A 151 7.06 -11.67 2.47
C THR A 151 6.13 -12.88 2.32
N ARG A 152 6.65 -14.12 2.38
CA ARG A 152 5.84 -15.34 2.51
C ARG A 152 5.12 -15.41 3.85
N GLN A 153 5.77 -15.06 4.96
CA GLN A 153 5.13 -14.98 6.27
C GLN A 153 4.04 -13.91 6.29
N PHE A 154 4.31 -12.72 5.75
CA PHE A 154 3.31 -11.66 5.59
C PHE A 154 2.10 -12.14 4.77
N LYS A 155 2.33 -12.80 3.62
CA LYS A 155 1.27 -13.39 2.81
C LYS A 155 0.40 -14.35 3.61
N GLN A 156 1.00 -15.27 4.36
CA GLN A 156 0.26 -16.23 5.18
C GLN A 156 -0.59 -15.55 6.26
N MET A 157 -0.05 -14.50 6.88
CA MET A 157 -0.73 -13.75 7.94
C MET A 157 -1.97 -13.01 7.43
N VAL A 158 -1.89 -12.40 6.24
CA VAL A 158 -3.00 -11.62 5.68
C VAL A 158 -3.98 -12.43 4.85
N HIS A 159 -3.64 -13.68 4.52
CA HIS A 159 -4.44 -14.57 3.67
C HIS A 159 -5.94 -14.67 4.04
N PRO A 160 -6.34 -14.64 5.33
CA PRO A 160 -7.77 -14.70 5.67
C PRO A 160 -8.54 -13.42 5.32
N SER A 161 -7.84 -12.33 4.95
CA SER A 161 -8.47 -11.08 4.50
C SER A 161 -8.76 -11.10 2.99
N LYS A 162 -9.37 -10.01 2.48
CA LYS A 162 -9.49 -9.81 1.03
C LYS A 162 -8.17 -9.40 0.36
N ILE A 163 -7.13 -9.06 1.14
CA ILE A 163 -5.86 -8.61 0.58
C ILE A 163 -5.09 -9.79 0.00
N GLU A 164 -4.92 -9.79 -1.29
CA GLU A 164 -4.15 -10.79 -2.02
C GLU A 164 -2.70 -10.35 -2.17
N VAL A 165 -1.77 -11.08 -1.55
CA VAL A 165 -0.33 -10.89 -1.73
C VAL A 165 0.17 -11.83 -2.81
N VAL A 166 0.65 -11.28 -3.92
CA VAL A 166 1.22 -12.00 -5.05
C VAL A 166 2.74 -11.90 -4.98
N LEU A 167 3.40 -13.03 -4.72
CA LEU A 167 4.85 -13.09 -4.64
C LEU A 167 5.46 -13.17 -6.03
N GLN A 168 6.51 -12.39 -6.28
CA GLN A 168 7.20 -12.28 -7.57
C GLN A 168 8.68 -12.62 -7.41
N GLU A 169 9.21 -13.50 -8.25
CA GLU A 169 10.66 -13.77 -8.30
C GLU A 169 11.44 -12.55 -8.77
N ASN A 170 10.86 -11.76 -9.67
CA ASN A 170 11.42 -10.50 -10.13
C ASN A 170 10.36 -9.40 -10.11
N ILE A 171 10.33 -8.64 -9.02
CA ILE A 171 9.38 -7.55 -8.82
C ILE A 171 9.64 -6.36 -9.76
N GLU A 172 10.86 -6.16 -10.26
CA GLU A 172 11.20 -5.02 -11.13
C GLU A 172 10.37 -5.02 -12.40
N LYS A 173 10.12 -6.18 -13.00
CA LYS A 173 9.24 -6.29 -14.19
C LYS A 173 7.85 -5.73 -13.90
N SER A 174 7.29 -6.06 -12.76
CA SER A 174 5.96 -5.59 -12.34
C SER A 174 5.96 -4.08 -12.02
N ILE A 175 7.04 -3.57 -11.44
CA ILE A 175 7.24 -2.14 -11.17
C ILE A 175 7.28 -1.37 -12.49
N TRP A 176 8.14 -1.77 -13.43
CA TRP A 176 8.27 -1.11 -14.73
C TRP A 176 6.97 -1.17 -15.54
N TYR A 177 6.32 -2.33 -15.58
CA TYR A 177 5.01 -2.45 -16.23
C TYR A 177 4.00 -1.45 -15.65
N LYS A 178 3.91 -1.37 -14.32
CA LYS A 178 3.00 -0.43 -13.66
C LYS A 178 3.35 1.03 -13.93
N LEU A 179 4.64 1.37 -13.95
CA LEU A 179 5.11 2.72 -14.27
C LEU A 179 4.72 3.13 -15.69
N LEU A 180 4.92 2.26 -16.68
CA LEU A 180 4.54 2.50 -18.06
C LEU A 180 3.03 2.72 -18.20
N VAL A 181 2.23 1.83 -17.60
CA VAL A 181 0.77 1.98 -17.61
C VAL A 181 0.35 3.32 -16.97
N ASN A 182 0.94 3.68 -15.84
CA ASN A 182 0.65 4.96 -15.18
C ASN A 182 1.11 6.15 -16.02
N LEU A 183 2.27 6.07 -16.68
CA LEU A 183 2.76 7.11 -17.59
C LEU A 183 1.74 7.37 -18.71
N GLY A 184 1.28 6.33 -19.39
CA GLY A 184 0.29 6.46 -20.45
C GLY A 184 -1.03 7.05 -19.94
N ILE A 185 -1.61 6.46 -18.90
CA ILE A 185 -2.92 6.88 -18.38
C ILE A 185 -2.85 8.29 -17.78
N ASN A 186 -1.88 8.55 -16.89
CA ASN A 186 -1.82 9.82 -16.17
C ASN A 186 -1.51 11.00 -17.11
N THR A 187 -0.61 10.81 -18.06
CA THR A 187 -0.27 11.85 -19.06
C THR A 187 -1.50 12.21 -19.90
N ILE A 188 -2.19 11.20 -20.41
CA ILE A 188 -3.37 11.42 -21.27
C ILE A 188 -4.51 12.07 -20.48
N THR A 189 -4.80 11.60 -19.26
CA THR A 189 -5.87 12.17 -18.45
C THR A 189 -5.54 13.60 -17.98
N ALA A 190 -4.28 13.90 -17.72
CA ALA A 190 -3.83 15.25 -17.36
C ALA A 190 -3.95 16.21 -18.55
N ILE A 191 -3.45 15.84 -19.73
CA ILE A 191 -3.55 16.66 -20.95
C ILE A 191 -5.01 16.87 -21.35
N GLY A 192 -5.79 15.80 -21.36
CA GLY A 192 -7.21 15.83 -21.75
C GLY A 192 -8.13 16.42 -20.70
N GLN A 193 -7.66 16.67 -19.46
CA GLN A 193 -8.48 17.09 -18.31
C GLN A 193 -9.76 16.25 -18.15
N GLN A 194 -9.65 14.96 -18.46
CA GLN A 194 -10.77 14.01 -18.50
C GLN A 194 -10.41 12.72 -17.73
N PRO A 195 -11.39 12.01 -17.19
CA PRO A 195 -11.15 10.70 -16.58
C PRO A 195 -10.66 9.67 -17.61
N ALA A 196 -10.15 8.53 -17.12
CA ALA A 196 -9.52 7.49 -17.94
C ALA A 196 -10.40 6.95 -19.12
N LYS A 197 -11.73 7.17 -19.08
CA LYS A 197 -12.62 6.83 -20.22
C LYS A 197 -12.25 7.52 -21.55
N ILE A 198 -11.50 8.63 -21.51
CA ILE A 198 -11.02 9.33 -22.72
C ILE A 198 -10.11 8.41 -23.56
N LEU A 199 -9.44 7.43 -22.95
CA LEU A 199 -8.60 6.45 -23.64
C LEU A 199 -9.36 5.58 -24.66
N LYS A 200 -10.69 5.55 -24.58
CA LYS A 200 -11.53 4.84 -25.57
C LYS A 200 -11.65 5.56 -26.92
N SER A 201 -11.20 6.82 -27.03
CA SER A 201 -11.15 7.55 -28.29
C SER A 201 -9.99 7.05 -29.15
N PRO A 202 -10.20 6.68 -30.44
CA PRO A 202 -9.13 6.13 -31.30
C PRO A 202 -7.90 7.04 -31.42
N HIS A 203 -8.11 8.37 -31.53
CA HIS A 203 -7.01 9.33 -31.58
C HIS A 203 -6.19 9.38 -30.30
N ILE A 204 -6.87 9.29 -29.14
CA ILE A 204 -6.23 9.28 -27.83
C ILE A 204 -5.52 7.94 -27.59
N GLU A 205 -6.09 6.83 -28.04
CA GLU A 205 -5.44 5.53 -27.98
C GLU A 205 -4.11 5.54 -28.76
N SER A 206 -4.09 6.09 -29.97
CA SER A 206 -2.87 6.23 -30.78
C SER A 206 -1.81 7.07 -30.06
N LEU A 207 -2.18 8.19 -29.46
CA LEU A 207 -1.27 9.02 -28.66
C LEU A 207 -0.72 8.26 -27.44
N CYS A 208 -1.58 7.53 -26.72
CA CYS A 208 -1.17 6.71 -25.58
C CYS A 208 -0.13 5.65 -26.00
N ARG A 209 -0.36 4.96 -27.11
CA ARG A 209 0.58 3.97 -27.65
C ARG A 209 1.95 4.60 -27.96
N ARG A 210 1.99 5.79 -28.54
CA ARG A 210 3.25 6.51 -28.82
C ARG A 210 4.00 6.84 -27.54
N ILE A 211 3.32 7.36 -26.51
CA ILE A 211 3.91 7.65 -25.20
C ILE A 211 4.51 6.38 -24.58
N LEU A 212 3.80 5.25 -24.66
CA LEU A 212 4.29 3.97 -24.13
C LEU A 212 5.53 3.47 -24.88
N VAL A 213 5.54 3.57 -26.21
CA VAL A 213 6.70 3.19 -27.03
C VAL A 213 7.93 4.05 -26.71
N ASP A 214 7.75 5.35 -26.50
CA ASP A 214 8.84 6.25 -26.13
C ASP A 214 9.35 6.00 -24.70
N GLY A 215 8.48 5.59 -23.79
CA GLY A 215 8.85 5.21 -22.43
C GLY A 215 9.58 3.85 -22.34
N LEU A 216 9.61 3.06 -23.41
CA LEU A 216 10.33 1.79 -23.50
C LEU A 216 11.77 1.93 -24.05
N LYS A 217 12.15 3.10 -24.55
CA LYS A 217 13.51 3.43 -25.04
C LYS A 217 14.40 3.86 -23.88
#